data_2a710f059bd0c2bed952a2b9316fd6c9
#
_entry.id   2a710f059bd0c2bed952a2b9316fd6c9
#
_cell.length_a   1.000
_cell.length_b   1.000
_cell.length_c   1.000
_cell.angle_alpha   90.00
_cell.angle_beta   90.00
_cell.angle_gamma   90.00
#
_symmetry.space_group_name_H-M   'P 1'
#
loop_
_entity.id
_entity.type
_entity.pdbx_description
1 polymer ?
#
loop_
_entity_poly.entity_id
_entity_poly.type
_entity_poly.pdbx_seq_one_letter_code
_entity_poly.pdbx_strand_id
1 'polypeptide(L)' 'MSAQSKKAQQLARQLFKTSLVDGAVSAERVAGVLEYVEKHQPAHAMLVLKTYQRLVAQEVARSQAVVEHA' A
#
# COMPACT_ATOMS: atom_id res chain seq x y z
N MET A 1 6.40 -15.09 -14.82
CA MET A 1 6.51 -14.31 -13.59
C MET A 1 6.91 -15.17 -12.43
N SER A 2 7.75 -14.65 -11.58
CA SER A 2 8.28 -15.44 -10.48
C SER A 2 7.29 -15.48 -9.31
N ALA A 3 7.38 -16.56 -8.53
CA ALA A 3 6.60 -16.70 -7.32
C ALA A 3 6.92 -15.61 -6.31
N GLN A 4 8.13 -15.06 -6.35
CA GLN A 4 8.57 -14.01 -5.47
C GLN A 4 7.80 -12.72 -5.72
N SER A 5 7.56 -12.40 -6.99
CA SER A 5 6.76 -11.24 -7.34
C SER A 5 5.34 -11.35 -6.81
N LYS A 6 4.78 -12.54 -6.88
CA LYS A 6 3.44 -12.80 -6.38
C LYS A 6 3.36 -12.61 -4.87
N LYS A 7 4.37 -13.11 -4.15
CA LYS A 7 4.43 -12.95 -2.70
C LYS A 7 4.55 -11.48 -2.32
N ALA A 8 5.37 -10.73 -3.05
CA ALA A 8 5.53 -9.31 -2.79
C ALA A 8 4.20 -8.57 -2.97
N GLN A 9 3.46 -8.91 -4.01
CA GLN A 9 2.16 -8.31 -4.25
C GLN A 9 1.17 -8.64 -3.14
N GLN A 10 1.17 -9.89 -2.69
CA GLN A 10 0.29 -10.29 -1.59
C GLN A 10 0.61 -9.55 -0.31
N LEU A 11 1.89 -9.42 0.00
CA LEU A 11 2.29 -8.68 1.19
C LEU A 11 1.89 -7.22 1.09
N ALA A 12 2.10 -6.61 -0.08
CA ALA A 12 1.72 -5.23 -0.29
C ALA A 12 0.21 -5.03 -0.09
N ARG A 13 -0.59 -5.96 -0.55
CA ARG A 13 -2.03 -5.90 -0.37
C ARG A 13 -2.42 -6.01 1.09
N GLN A 14 -1.77 -6.89 1.83
CA GLN A 14 -2.04 -7.03 3.26
C GLN A 14 -1.69 -5.75 3.99
N LEU A 15 -0.55 -5.15 3.67
CA LEU A 15 -0.14 -3.89 4.26
C LEU A 15 -1.12 -2.78 3.91
N PHE A 16 -1.59 -2.78 2.67
CA PHE A 16 -2.58 -1.80 2.24
C PHE A 16 -3.87 -1.92 3.05
N LYS A 17 -4.35 -3.14 3.24
CA LYS A 17 -5.56 -3.36 4.05
C LYS A 17 -5.38 -2.87 5.47
N THR A 18 -4.19 -3.08 6.04
CA THR A 18 -3.88 -2.61 7.38
C THR A 18 -3.88 -1.09 7.47
N SER A 19 -3.61 -0.43 6.36
CA SER A 19 -3.59 1.02 6.29
C SER A 19 -4.97 1.64 6.19
N LEU A 20 -5.99 0.84 5.96
CA LEU A 20 -7.36 1.33 5.84
C LEU A 20 -8.03 1.40 7.21
N VAL A 21 -8.68 2.52 7.46
CA VAL A 21 -9.50 2.70 8.66
C VAL A 21 -10.87 3.15 8.18
N ASP A 22 -11.89 2.36 8.48
CA ASP A 22 -13.26 2.64 8.02
C ASP A 22 -13.35 2.83 6.51
N GLY A 23 -12.57 2.05 5.78
CA GLY A 23 -12.57 2.10 4.32
C GLY A 23 -11.76 3.20 3.71
N ALA A 24 -11.07 4.00 4.51
CA ALA A 24 -10.24 5.11 4.03
C ALA A 24 -8.79 4.93 4.43
N VAL A 25 -7.89 5.40 3.59
CA VAL A 25 -6.45 5.32 3.88
C VAL A 25 -6.11 6.28 5.01
N SER A 26 -5.44 5.77 6.03
CA SER A 26 -4.99 6.57 7.17
C SER A 26 -3.51 6.92 6.99
N ALA A 27 -3.20 8.22 7.06
CA ALA A 27 -1.81 8.67 6.92
C ALA A 27 -0.93 8.09 8.03
N GLU A 28 -1.46 7.97 9.25
CA GLU A 28 -0.72 7.38 10.35
C GLU A 28 -0.35 5.94 10.09
N ARG A 29 -1.30 5.20 9.55
CA ARG A 29 -1.07 3.79 9.23
C ARG A 29 -0.07 3.63 8.10
N VAL A 30 -0.16 4.51 7.10
CA VAL A 30 0.78 4.49 5.99
C VAL A 30 2.20 4.73 6.51
N ALA A 31 2.37 5.72 7.36
CA ALA A 31 3.68 6.01 7.94
C ALA A 31 4.20 4.81 8.73
N GLY A 32 3.35 4.15 9.49
CA GLY A 32 3.72 2.95 10.24
C GLY A 32 4.14 1.81 9.35
N VAL A 33 3.44 1.62 8.23
CA VAL A 33 3.78 0.55 7.28
C VAL A 33 5.13 0.83 6.63
N LEU A 34 5.36 2.06 6.21
CA LEU A 34 6.64 2.42 5.60
C LEU A 34 7.80 2.20 6.57
N GLU A 35 7.60 2.58 7.81
CA GLU A 35 8.60 2.35 8.85
C GLU A 35 8.83 0.87 9.09
N TYR A 36 7.77 0.09 9.12
CA TYR A 36 7.87 -1.35 9.28
C TYR A 36 8.71 -1.98 8.18
N VAL A 37 8.40 -1.64 6.92
CA VAL A 37 9.14 -2.20 5.79
C VAL A 37 10.60 -1.78 5.83
N GLU A 38 10.85 -0.53 6.21
CA GLU A 38 12.22 -0.02 6.30
C GLU A 38 13.02 -0.76 7.36
N LYS A 39 12.42 -1.04 8.51
CA LYS A 39 13.09 -1.72 9.59
C LYS A 39 13.32 -3.20 9.33
N HIS A 40 12.31 -3.86 8.82
CA HIS A 40 12.36 -5.32 8.66
C HIS A 40 12.92 -5.75 7.32
N GLN A 41 12.89 -4.88 6.34
CA GLN A 41 13.44 -5.12 5.00
C GLN A 41 13.12 -6.52 4.49
N PRO A 42 11.82 -6.83 4.30
CA PRO A 42 11.45 -8.15 3.79
C PRO A 42 12.04 -8.38 2.41
N ALA A 43 12.06 -9.64 2.00
CA ALA A 43 12.51 -9.98 0.65
C ALA A 43 11.74 -9.14 -0.35
N HIS A 44 12.45 -8.56 -1.30
CA HIS A 44 11.86 -7.70 -2.34
C HIS A 44 11.15 -6.46 -1.76
N ALA A 45 11.77 -5.86 -0.74
CA ALA A 45 11.19 -4.70 -0.07
C ALA A 45 10.83 -3.58 -1.04
N MET A 46 11.69 -3.32 -2.03
CA MET A 46 11.41 -2.27 -3.01
C MET A 46 10.16 -2.56 -3.81
N LEU A 47 10.00 -3.81 -4.23
CA LEU A 47 8.82 -4.21 -4.98
C LEU A 47 7.55 -4.11 -4.12
N VAL A 48 7.66 -4.54 -2.87
CA VAL A 48 6.55 -4.42 -1.92
C VAL A 48 6.16 -2.96 -1.75
N LEU A 49 7.14 -2.09 -1.54
CA LEU A 49 6.86 -0.66 -1.37
C LEU A 49 6.24 -0.05 -2.60
N LYS A 50 6.77 -0.36 -3.77
CA LYS A 50 6.21 0.18 -5.01
C LYS A 50 4.76 -0.25 -5.21
N THR A 51 4.48 -1.53 -5.00
CA THR A 51 3.13 -2.04 -5.13
C THR A 51 2.20 -1.41 -4.10
N TYR A 52 2.67 -1.31 -2.87
CA TYR A 52 1.91 -0.72 -1.78
C TYR A 52 1.58 0.75 -2.08
N GLN A 53 2.58 1.52 -2.50
CA GLN A 53 2.37 2.93 -2.82
C GLN A 53 1.40 3.11 -3.97
N ARG A 54 1.47 2.21 -4.95
CA ARG A 54 0.54 2.23 -6.07
C ARG A 54 -0.89 2.01 -5.60
N LEU A 55 -1.10 1.05 -4.70
CA LEU A 55 -2.42 0.79 -4.16
C LEU A 55 -2.96 1.97 -3.39
N VAL A 56 -2.11 2.58 -2.57
CA VAL A 56 -2.50 3.78 -1.81
C VAL A 56 -2.86 4.92 -2.75
N ALA A 57 -2.03 5.16 -3.77
CA ALA A 57 -2.28 6.22 -4.71
C ALA A 57 -3.59 6.01 -5.48
N GLN A 58 -3.86 4.77 -5.86
CA GLN A 58 -5.11 4.45 -6.56
C GLN A 58 -6.32 4.73 -5.67
N GLU A 59 -6.24 4.38 -4.40
CA GLU A 59 -7.35 4.59 -3.49
C GLU A 59 -7.60 6.07 -3.24
N VAL A 60 -6.53 6.83 -3.06
CA VAL A 60 -6.64 8.28 -2.87
C VAL A 60 -7.20 8.92 -4.13
N ALA A 61 -6.73 8.50 -5.30
CA ALA A 61 -7.22 9.05 -6.56
C ALA A 61 -8.70 8.76 -6.77
N ARG A 62 -9.15 7.57 -6.39
CA ARG A 62 -10.57 7.21 -6.50
C ARG A 62 -11.43 8.15 -5.66
N SER A 63 -11.00 8.41 -4.45
CA SER A 63 -11.76 9.29 -3.56
C SER A 63 -11.81 10.71 -4.10
N GLN A 64 -10.68 11.19 -4.61
CA GLN A 64 -10.61 12.55 -5.15
C GLN A 64 -11.34 12.69 -6.47
N ALA A 65 -11.32 11.65 -7.29
CA ALA A 65 -11.99 11.69 -8.58
C ALA A 65 -13.50 11.94 -8.41
N VAL A 66 -14.07 11.36 -7.39
CA VAL A 66 -15.51 11.56 -7.10
C VAL A 66 -15.77 13.03 -6.80
N VAL A 67 -14.90 13.68 -6.07
CA VAL A 67 -15.06 15.08 -5.69
C VAL A 67 -14.92 15.99 -6.91
N GLU A 68 -14.02 15.67 -7.81
CA GLU A 68 -13.74 16.50 -8.95
C GLU A 68 -14.94 16.66 -9.88
N HIS A 69 -15.74 15.63 -9.97
CA HIS A 69 -16.86 15.64 -10.90
C HIS A 69 -18.16 16.15 -10.29
N ALA A 70 -18.12 16.51 -9.07
CA ALA A 70 -19.31 17.02 -8.39
C ALA A 70 -19.71 18.43 -8.85
#